data_ff98085339d1e3f80d0734fce2cc1e76
#
_entry.id   ff98085339d1e3f80d0734fce2cc1e76
#
_cell.length_a   1.000
_cell.length_b   1.000
_cell.length_c   1.000
_cell.angle_alpha   90.00
_cell.angle_beta   90.00
_cell.angle_gamma   90.00
#
_symmetry.space_group_name_H-M   'P 1'
#
loop_
_entity.id
_entity.type
_entity.pdbx_description
1 polymer ?
#
loop_
_entity_poly.entity_id
_entity_poly.type
_entity_poly.pdbx_seq_one_letter_code
_entity_poly.pdbx_strand_id
1 'polypeptide(L)'
;MKHLKFPILLFFCVLYSFSCTPKPTLDVPEPFKNGQQVFHRVCSNCHGSDAMGKHTQAPRLIDEEYLAENFSDADIREIVLNGSDKMPPQKKNVTSEEITGIIKYLRYSQKAAGLEAEEDDEEENEAEPSPKKN
;
A
#
# COMPACT_ATOMS: atom_id res chain seq x y z
N MET A 1 24.45 47.40 14.21
CA MET A 1 23.63 46.28 14.70
C MET A 1 22.43 45.99 13.78
N LYS A 2 22.62 45.83 12.43
CA LYS A 2 21.52 45.64 11.46
C LYS A 2 21.60 44.31 10.66
N HIS A 3 22.58 43.45 10.87
CA HIS A 3 22.82 42.28 10.03
C HIS A 3 22.47 40.90 10.64
N LEU A 4 21.92 40.87 11.89
CA LEU A 4 21.64 39.62 12.60
C LEU A 4 20.23 39.04 12.32
N LYS A 5 19.33 39.79 11.66
CA LYS A 5 17.95 39.34 11.41
C LYS A 5 17.79 38.47 10.17
N PHE A 6 18.71 38.58 9.22
CA PHE A 6 18.63 37.86 7.93
C PHE A 6 18.90 36.35 8.04
N PRO A 7 19.92 35.86 8.79
CA PRO A 7 20.16 34.42 8.90
C PRO A 7 19.08 33.68 9.69
N ILE A 8 18.41 34.35 10.65
CA ILE A 8 17.34 33.72 11.44
C ILE A 8 16.10 33.48 10.55
N LEU A 9 15.77 34.38 9.64
CA LEU A 9 14.65 34.20 8.72
C LEU A 9 14.90 33.06 7.72
N LEU A 10 16.13 32.92 7.24
CA LEU A 10 16.53 31.84 6.33
C LEU A 10 16.52 30.48 7.03
N PHE A 11 16.92 30.41 8.29
CA PHE A 11 16.87 29.19 9.10
C PHE A 11 15.43 28.74 9.38
N PHE A 12 14.52 29.68 9.56
CA PHE A 12 13.10 29.38 9.76
C PHE A 12 12.40 28.83 8.49
N CYS A 13 12.79 29.28 7.30
CA CYS A 13 12.24 28.77 6.04
C CYS A 13 12.61 27.30 5.75
N VAL A 14 13.78 26.85 6.21
CA VAL A 14 14.23 25.46 5.97
C VAL A 14 13.45 24.45 6.83
N LEU A 15 12.90 24.87 7.98
CA LEU A 15 12.13 23.98 8.86
C LEU A 15 10.69 23.70 8.38
N TYR A 16 10.18 24.44 7.39
CA TYR A 16 8.82 24.28 6.87
C TYR A 16 8.72 23.41 5.62
N SER A 17 9.79 22.75 5.19
CA SER A 17 9.76 21.78 4.11
C SER A 17 9.13 20.44 4.58
N PHE A 18 7.96 20.49 5.21
CA PHE A 18 7.18 19.30 5.48
C PHE A 18 6.67 18.75 4.15
N SER A 19 7.28 17.69 3.70
CA SER A 19 6.86 16.88 2.56
C SER A 19 5.40 16.46 2.74
N CYS A 20 4.50 17.03 1.94
CA CYS A 20 3.11 16.58 1.85
C CYS A 20 3.05 15.23 1.14
N THR A 21 3.44 14.15 1.81
CA THR A 21 3.18 12.80 1.32
C THR A 21 1.69 12.52 1.47
N PRO A 22 1.01 11.97 0.45
CA PRO A 22 -0.39 11.56 0.58
C PRO A 22 -0.53 10.60 1.76
N LYS A 23 -1.49 10.89 2.66
CA LYS A 23 -1.76 10.04 3.82
C LYS A 23 -2.92 9.10 3.51
N PRO A 24 -2.96 7.90 4.15
CA PRO A 24 -4.13 7.04 4.11
C PRO A 24 -5.37 7.79 4.60
N THR A 25 -6.50 7.55 3.96
CA THR A 25 -7.80 8.07 4.40
C THR A 25 -8.67 6.96 4.98
N LEU A 26 -8.37 5.69 4.65
CA LEU A 26 -9.06 4.52 5.16
C LEU A 26 -8.24 3.87 6.28
N ASP A 27 -8.91 3.44 7.35
CA ASP A 27 -8.30 2.62 8.39
C ASP A 27 -8.39 1.15 8.00
N VAL A 28 -7.28 0.44 8.14
CA VAL A 28 -7.18 -1.00 7.86
C VAL A 28 -6.74 -1.75 9.11
N PRO A 29 -7.11 -3.04 9.29
CA PRO A 29 -6.64 -3.85 10.40
C PRO A 29 -5.11 -3.98 10.46
N GLU A 30 -4.58 -4.26 11.65
CA GLU A 30 -3.13 -4.33 11.92
C GLU A 30 -2.32 -5.17 10.91
N PRO A 31 -2.78 -6.37 10.46
CA PRO A 31 -2.00 -7.16 9.50
C PRO A 31 -1.72 -6.45 8.17
N PHE A 32 -2.53 -5.43 7.81
CA PHE A 32 -2.43 -4.72 6.53
C PHE A 32 -1.82 -3.32 6.65
N LYS A 33 -1.69 -2.76 7.88
CA LYS A 33 -1.20 -1.39 8.11
C LYS A 33 0.20 -1.16 7.56
N ASN A 34 1.10 -2.10 7.72
CA ASN A 34 2.45 -1.96 7.18
C ASN A 34 2.42 -1.87 5.64
N GLY A 35 1.65 -2.73 4.98
CA GLY A 35 1.48 -2.69 3.53
C GLY A 35 0.86 -1.38 3.06
N GLN A 36 -0.15 -0.86 3.77
CA GLN A 36 -0.76 0.44 3.51
C GLN A 36 0.27 1.57 3.62
N GLN A 37 1.09 1.59 4.67
CA GLN A 37 2.11 2.62 4.86
C GLN A 37 3.16 2.61 3.75
N VAL A 38 3.63 1.42 3.35
CA VAL A 38 4.59 1.28 2.25
C VAL A 38 3.97 1.72 0.93
N PHE A 39 2.73 1.32 0.66
CA PHE A 39 1.98 1.76 -0.53
C PHE A 39 1.90 3.28 -0.59
N HIS A 40 1.53 3.94 0.51
CA HIS A 40 1.42 5.40 0.54
C HIS A 40 2.76 6.10 0.37
N ARG A 41 3.83 5.52 0.89
CA ARG A 41 5.18 6.07 0.72
C ARG A 41 5.67 6.01 -0.72
N VAL A 42 5.38 4.92 -1.45
CA VAL A 42 6.02 4.62 -2.74
C VAL A 42 5.06 4.74 -3.93
N CYS A 43 3.80 4.31 -3.77
CA CYS A 43 2.87 4.10 -4.88
C CYS A 43 1.81 5.21 -5.01
N SER A 44 1.40 5.81 -3.88
CA SER A 44 0.24 6.71 -3.83
C SER A 44 0.41 8.00 -4.63
N ASN A 45 1.64 8.42 -4.93
CA ASN A 45 1.87 9.59 -5.77
C ASN A 45 1.28 9.44 -7.18
N CYS A 46 1.26 8.22 -7.70
CA CYS A 46 0.68 7.88 -9.00
C CYS A 46 -0.71 7.26 -8.85
N HIS A 47 -0.85 6.23 -7.99
CA HIS A 47 -2.08 5.46 -7.86
C HIS A 47 -3.13 6.06 -6.91
N GLY A 48 -2.85 7.21 -6.32
CA GLY A 48 -3.77 7.88 -5.41
C GLY A 48 -3.74 7.34 -3.98
N SER A 49 -4.32 8.10 -3.05
CA SER A 49 -4.54 7.62 -1.69
C SER A 49 -5.44 6.39 -1.74
N ASP A 50 -5.12 5.41 -0.90
CA ASP A 50 -5.87 4.16 -0.77
C ASP A 50 -6.07 3.40 -2.09
N ALA A 51 -5.13 3.56 -3.04
CA ALA A 51 -5.14 2.90 -4.35
C ALA A 51 -6.37 3.22 -5.23
N MET A 52 -7.08 4.29 -4.92
CA MET A 52 -8.32 4.70 -5.62
C MET A 52 -8.08 5.50 -6.90
N GLY A 53 -6.84 5.58 -7.35
CA GLY A 53 -6.46 6.36 -8.52
C GLY A 53 -6.36 7.86 -8.23
N LYS A 54 -5.82 8.57 -9.19
CA LYS A 54 -5.79 10.04 -9.25
C LYS A 54 -6.21 10.46 -10.66
N HIS A 55 -6.32 11.77 -10.87
CA HIS A 55 -6.42 12.36 -12.21
C HIS A 55 -5.08 12.27 -12.98
N THR A 56 -4.47 11.08 -12.96
CA THR A 56 -3.22 10.72 -13.64
C THR A 56 -3.48 9.54 -14.56
N GLN A 57 -2.49 9.15 -15.37
CA GLN A 57 -2.60 7.96 -16.23
C GLN A 57 -2.46 6.63 -15.47
N ALA A 58 -2.10 6.67 -14.18
CA ALA A 58 -1.99 5.47 -13.36
C ALA A 58 -3.39 4.98 -12.93
N PRO A 59 -3.67 3.68 -13.05
CA PRO A 59 -4.99 3.13 -12.75
C PRO A 59 -5.31 3.16 -11.25
N ARG A 60 -6.62 3.10 -10.93
CA ARG A 60 -7.07 2.62 -9.62
C ARG A 60 -6.76 1.12 -9.56
N LEU A 61 -6.32 0.70 -8.37
CA LEU A 61 -6.01 -0.73 -8.13
C LEU A 61 -7.11 -1.42 -7.32
N ILE A 62 -8.05 -0.65 -6.76
CA ILE A 62 -9.28 -1.16 -6.17
C ILE A 62 -10.35 -1.14 -7.27
N ASP A 63 -10.25 -2.12 -8.15
CA ASP A 63 -11.03 -2.25 -9.37
C ASP A 63 -11.07 -3.73 -9.81
N GLU A 64 -12.13 -4.18 -10.49
CA GLU A 64 -12.30 -5.55 -10.95
C GLU A 64 -11.19 -6.03 -11.88
N GLU A 65 -10.61 -5.13 -12.68
CA GLU A 65 -9.47 -5.43 -13.56
C GLU A 65 -8.24 -5.95 -12.81
N TYR A 66 -8.08 -5.55 -11.53
CA TYR A 66 -6.91 -5.87 -10.71
C TYR A 66 -7.18 -6.92 -9.64
N LEU A 67 -8.31 -7.62 -9.68
CA LEU A 67 -8.60 -8.77 -8.83
C LEU A 67 -7.63 -9.93 -9.12
N ALA A 68 -7.48 -10.84 -8.17
CA ALA A 68 -6.48 -11.92 -8.24
C ALA A 68 -6.66 -12.83 -9.48
N GLU A 69 -7.87 -13.01 -9.93
CA GLU A 69 -8.23 -13.77 -11.13
C GLU A 69 -7.78 -13.11 -12.44
N ASN A 70 -7.77 -11.78 -12.49
CA ASN A 70 -7.40 -10.99 -13.66
C ASN A 70 -5.95 -10.52 -13.63
N PHE A 71 -5.43 -10.25 -12.42
CA PHE A 71 -4.09 -9.73 -12.20
C PHE A 71 -3.49 -10.36 -10.93
N SER A 72 -2.73 -11.42 -11.10
CA SER A 72 -2.23 -12.25 -10.00
C SER A 72 -1.23 -11.51 -9.09
N ASP A 73 -0.99 -12.05 -7.90
CA ASP A 73 0.04 -11.54 -6.98
C ASP A 73 1.44 -11.59 -7.58
N ALA A 74 1.69 -12.56 -8.47
CA ALA A 74 2.95 -12.66 -9.21
C ALA A 74 3.08 -11.52 -10.22
N ASP A 75 2.00 -11.14 -10.92
CA ASP A 75 1.98 -10.03 -11.87
C ASP A 75 2.23 -8.70 -11.17
N ILE A 76 1.58 -8.49 -10.00
CA ILE A 76 1.84 -7.30 -9.18
C ILE A 76 3.32 -7.23 -8.79
N ARG A 77 3.88 -8.34 -8.33
CA ARG A 77 5.28 -8.41 -7.93
C ARG A 77 6.22 -8.10 -9.10
N GLU A 78 5.96 -8.69 -10.25
CA GLU A 78 6.75 -8.50 -11.47
C GLU A 78 6.75 -7.04 -11.90
N ILE A 79 5.57 -6.41 -12.00
CA ILE A 79 5.46 -5.02 -12.44
C ILE A 79 6.05 -4.03 -11.44
N VAL A 80 5.96 -4.31 -10.14
CA VAL A 80 6.61 -3.48 -9.11
C VAL A 80 8.12 -3.56 -9.22
N LEU A 81 8.67 -4.74 -9.45
CA LEU A 81 10.12 -4.94 -9.55
C LEU A 81 10.70 -4.38 -10.85
N ASN A 82 10.08 -4.67 -11.97
CA ASN A 82 10.66 -4.45 -13.30
C ASN A 82 10.03 -3.29 -14.06
N GLY A 83 8.87 -2.81 -13.60
CA GLY A 83 8.13 -1.74 -14.26
C GLY A 83 7.38 -2.21 -15.50
N SER A 84 6.82 -1.25 -16.23
CA SER A 84 6.17 -1.41 -17.53
C SER A 84 6.41 -0.17 -18.37
N ASP A 85 5.83 -0.12 -19.57
CA ASP A 85 5.90 1.06 -20.44
C ASP A 85 5.41 2.36 -19.78
N LYS A 86 4.52 2.23 -18.77
CA LYS A 86 3.87 3.35 -18.08
C LYS A 86 4.28 3.48 -16.61
N MET A 87 4.84 2.45 -16.01
CA MET A 87 5.22 2.41 -14.60
C MET A 87 6.74 2.17 -14.46
N PRO A 88 7.48 3.08 -13.82
CA PRO A 88 8.90 2.88 -13.57
C PRO A 88 9.13 1.75 -12.54
N PRO A 89 10.24 0.98 -12.65
CA PRO A 89 10.57 -0.07 -11.71
C PRO A 89 10.83 0.47 -10.30
N GLN A 90 10.30 -0.20 -9.28
CA GLN A 90 10.40 0.21 -7.88
C GLN A 90 11.38 -0.62 -7.04
N LYS A 91 12.12 -1.56 -7.62
CA LYS A 91 13.06 -2.46 -6.93
C LYS A 91 14.11 -1.78 -6.04
N LYS A 92 14.37 -0.49 -6.24
CA LYS A 92 15.27 0.30 -5.39
C LYS A 92 14.57 0.96 -4.20
N ASN A 93 13.25 1.00 -4.22
CA ASN A 93 12.41 1.73 -3.26
C ASN A 93 11.66 0.82 -2.30
N VAL A 94 11.59 -0.49 -2.60
CA VAL A 94 10.87 -1.50 -1.82
C VAL A 94 11.65 -2.81 -1.73
N THR A 95 11.50 -3.50 -0.60
CA THR A 95 12.02 -4.87 -0.41
C THR A 95 10.98 -5.91 -0.86
N SER A 96 11.39 -7.18 -0.93
CA SER A 96 10.49 -8.29 -1.26
C SER A 96 9.36 -8.46 -0.23
N GLU A 97 9.68 -8.28 1.05
CA GLU A 97 8.72 -8.32 2.16
C GLU A 97 7.73 -7.16 2.08
N GLU A 98 8.21 -5.97 1.75
CA GLU A 98 7.36 -4.79 1.57
C GLU A 98 6.39 -4.98 0.39
N ILE A 99 6.83 -5.58 -0.72
CA ILE A 99 5.94 -5.92 -1.85
C ILE A 99 4.86 -6.90 -1.41
N THR A 100 5.22 -7.93 -0.62
CA THR A 100 4.23 -8.87 -0.06
C THR A 100 3.21 -8.15 0.82
N GLY A 101 3.65 -7.20 1.64
CA GLY A 101 2.76 -6.35 2.45
C GLY A 101 1.83 -5.49 1.60
N ILE A 102 2.34 -4.87 0.54
CA ILE A 102 1.54 -4.08 -0.41
C ILE A 102 0.46 -4.94 -1.05
N ILE A 103 0.81 -6.14 -1.52
CA ILE A 103 -0.14 -7.07 -2.16
C ILE A 103 -1.27 -7.43 -1.18
N LYS A 104 -0.94 -7.84 0.05
CA LYS A 104 -1.94 -8.13 1.08
C LYS A 104 -2.86 -6.95 1.36
N TYR A 105 -2.31 -5.74 1.43
CA TYR A 105 -3.10 -4.53 1.60
C TYR A 105 -4.07 -4.29 0.43
N LEU A 106 -3.63 -4.47 -0.80
CA LEU A 106 -4.47 -4.30 -2.00
C LEU A 106 -5.60 -5.33 -2.01
N ARG A 107 -5.32 -6.62 -1.77
CA ARG A 107 -6.33 -7.69 -1.71
C ARG A 107 -7.37 -7.43 -0.63
N TYR A 108 -6.92 -7.09 0.59
CA TYR A 108 -7.82 -6.68 1.66
C TYR A 108 -8.72 -5.50 1.22
N SER A 109 -8.14 -4.49 0.57
CA SER A 109 -8.89 -3.30 0.16
C SER A 109 -9.90 -3.61 -0.96
N GLN A 110 -9.58 -4.53 -1.87
CA GLN A 110 -10.50 -5.04 -2.91
C GLN A 110 -11.68 -5.77 -2.27
N LYS A 111 -11.42 -6.69 -1.33
CA LYS A 111 -12.47 -7.40 -0.57
C LYS A 111 -13.32 -6.43 0.25
N ALA A 112 -12.72 -5.49 0.97
CA ALA A 112 -13.43 -4.48 1.75
C ALA A 112 -14.30 -3.53 0.89
N ALA A 113 -13.95 -3.36 -0.39
CA ALA A 113 -14.76 -2.63 -1.36
C ALA A 113 -15.90 -3.47 -1.99
N GLY A 114 -16.03 -4.75 -1.60
CA GLY A 114 -17.06 -5.67 -2.13
C GLY A 114 -16.80 -6.12 -3.57
N LEU A 115 -15.56 -6.10 -4.03
CA LEU A 115 -15.20 -6.51 -5.39
C LEU A 115 -14.91 -8.02 -5.50
N GLU A 116 -14.51 -8.67 -4.40
CA GLU A 116 -14.34 -10.12 -4.35
C GLU A 116 -15.64 -10.77 -3.81
N ALA A 117 -16.01 -11.93 -4.36
CA ALA A 117 -17.05 -12.75 -3.76
C ALA A 117 -16.61 -13.13 -2.34
N GLU A 118 -17.51 -13.07 -1.36
CA GLU A 118 -17.25 -13.58 -0.03
C GLU A 118 -17.01 -15.09 -0.17
N GLU A 119 -15.74 -15.49 -0.15
CA GLU A 119 -15.40 -16.88 0.13
C GLU A 119 -15.77 -17.06 1.60
N ASP A 120 -16.79 -17.87 1.87
CA ASP A 120 -17.16 -18.28 3.23
C ASP A 120 -15.88 -18.83 3.87
N ASP A 121 -15.33 -18.09 4.84
CA ASP A 121 -14.19 -18.52 5.64
C ASP A 121 -14.66 -19.78 6.39
N GLU A 122 -14.49 -20.97 5.78
CA GLU A 122 -14.52 -22.21 6.50
C GLU A 122 -13.34 -22.14 7.49
N GLU A 123 -13.62 -21.66 8.69
CA GLU A 123 -12.76 -21.84 9.85
C GLU A 123 -12.46 -23.33 9.95
N GLU A 124 -11.28 -23.71 9.51
CA GLU A 124 -10.69 -25.01 9.80
C GLU A 124 -10.51 -25.08 11.31
N ASN A 125 -11.61 -25.46 11.99
CA ASN A 125 -11.64 -25.77 13.41
C ASN A 125 -10.82 -27.06 13.59
N GLU A 126 -9.50 -26.92 13.74
CA GLU A 126 -8.64 -27.98 14.19
C GLU A 126 -9.11 -28.44 15.59
N ALA A 127 -9.93 -29.49 15.57
CA ALA A 127 -10.37 -30.19 16.75
C ALA A 127 -9.16 -30.70 17.53
N GLU A 128 -8.92 -30.08 18.67
CA GLU A 128 -7.96 -30.52 19.68
C GLU A 128 -8.23 -32.01 20.04
N PRO A 129 -7.23 -32.88 19.94
CA PRO A 129 -7.43 -34.32 20.28
C PRO A 129 -7.63 -34.45 21.78
N SER A 130 -8.82 -34.94 22.13
CA SER A 130 -9.25 -35.30 23.50
C SER A 130 -8.25 -36.23 24.17
N PRO A 131 -7.83 -36.02 25.45
CA PRO A 131 -6.91 -36.91 26.15
C PRO A 131 -7.60 -38.22 26.49
N LYS A 132 -7.00 -39.32 26.03
CA LYS A 132 -7.42 -40.68 26.41
C LYS A 132 -7.19 -40.88 27.91
N LYS A 133 -8.28 -41.09 28.64
CA LYS A 133 -8.22 -41.65 30.02
C LYS A 133 -7.80 -43.09 29.96
N ASN A 134 -6.74 -43.37 30.69
CA ASN A 134 -6.32 -44.75 31.10
C ASN A 134 -6.85 -45.02 32.47
#